data_e76e1a34412c069e194436293b929935
#
_entry.id   e76e1a34412c069e194436293b929935
#
_cell.length_a   1.000
_cell.length_b   1.000
_cell.length_c   1.000
_cell.angle_alpha   90.00
_cell.angle_beta   90.00
_cell.angle_gamma   90.00
#
_symmetry.space_group_name_H-M   'P 1'
#
loop_
_entity.id
_entity.type
_entity.pdbx_description
1 polymer ?
#
loop_
_entity_poly.entity_id
_entity_poly.type
_entity_poly.pdbx_seq_one_letter_code
_entity_poly.pdbx_strand_id
1 'polypeptide(L)'
;VMNKSAPRGRRPGSPDTRAVILDIARRRFLAEGYHAVTLRSIAAEAGVDLALISYFFGSKKGLFGAALALAVNPAEVLAEALKGDPATFPQRVLRGVLAVWEDPVAGPTLVAMLRNAIQEPAFGALVKEVVEREIVDRVAAWLGGAAARKRAAAFGVQIGGLIVTRYLLRLEPIASMTPDEIVRHLGPGLRRALQEPGQRQEPGQRPAGRPPGGDRS
;
A
#
# COMPACT_ATOMS: atom_id res chain seq x y z
N VAL A 1 13.24 -61.60 -14.74
CA VAL A 1 13.81 -60.45 -14.05
C VAL A 1 12.90 -59.28 -14.36
N MET A 2 11.98 -58.96 -13.45
CA MET A 2 11.04 -57.85 -13.56
C MET A 2 11.70 -56.58 -13.06
N ASN A 3 11.92 -55.62 -13.96
CA ASN A 3 12.45 -54.29 -13.62
C ASN A 3 11.29 -53.40 -13.14
N LYS A 4 11.19 -53.14 -11.82
CA LYS A 4 10.24 -52.19 -11.24
C LYS A 4 10.71 -50.78 -11.53
N SER A 5 10.09 -50.11 -12.52
CA SER A 5 10.23 -48.66 -12.74
C SER A 5 9.70 -47.91 -11.53
N ALA A 6 10.57 -47.20 -10.83
CA ALA A 6 10.19 -46.27 -9.77
C ALA A 6 9.31 -45.13 -10.35
N PRO A 7 8.31 -44.62 -9.63
CA PRO A 7 7.51 -43.50 -10.10
C PRO A 7 8.39 -42.25 -10.25
N ARG A 8 8.44 -41.68 -11.46
CA ARG A 8 9.09 -40.41 -11.75
C ARG A 8 8.49 -39.36 -10.85
N GLY A 9 9.30 -38.85 -9.92
CA GLY A 9 8.97 -37.71 -9.09
C GLY A 9 8.48 -36.54 -9.95
N ARG A 10 7.37 -35.95 -9.54
CA ARG A 10 6.73 -34.76 -10.13
C ARG A 10 7.77 -33.64 -10.19
N ARG A 11 8.03 -33.05 -11.38
CA ARG A 11 8.99 -31.95 -11.54
C ARG A 11 8.63 -30.79 -10.63
N PRO A 12 9.56 -30.26 -9.79
CA PRO A 12 9.33 -29.04 -9.02
C PRO A 12 8.97 -27.89 -9.97
N GLY A 13 7.85 -27.22 -9.73
CA GLY A 13 7.45 -26.04 -10.52
C GLY A 13 6.27 -26.21 -11.47
N SER A 14 5.47 -27.28 -11.32
CA SER A 14 4.23 -27.41 -12.11
C SER A 14 3.20 -26.33 -11.71
N PRO A 15 2.24 -25.96 -12.62
CA PRO A 15 1.12 -25.05 -12.31
C PRO A 15 0.35 -25.44 -11.05
N ASP A 16 0.27 -26.73 -10.77
CA ASP A 16 -0.35 -27.33 -9.60
C ASP A 16 0.39 -26.94 -8.29
N THR A 17 1.73 -26.97 -8.29
CA THR A 17 2.54 -26.57 -7.12
C THR A 17 2.32 -25.09 -6.74
N ARG A 18 2.22 -24.20 -7.73
CA ARG A 18 1.94 -22.79 -7.49
C ARG A 18 0.56 -22.59 -6.86
N ALA A 19 -0.46 -23.32 -7.35
CA ALA A 19 -1.81 -23.27 -6.80
C ALA A 19 -1.87 -23.79 -5.35
N VAL A 20 -1.17 -24.88 -5.05
CA VAL A 20 -1.06 -25.44 -3.69
C VAL A 20 -0.44 -24.42 -2.72
N ILE A 21 0.65 -23.76 -3.12
CA ILE A 21 1.29 -22.74 -2.29
C ILE A 21 0.33 -21.58 -2.02
N LEU A 22 -0.42 -21.12 -3.03
CA LEU A 22 -1.39 -20.03 -2.88
C LEU A 22 -2.54 -20.38 -1.93
N ASP A 23 -3.08 -21.59 -2.02
CA ASP A 23 -4.16 -22.05 -1.14
C ASP A 23 -3.70 -22.13 0.32
N ILE A 24 -2.52 -22.73 0.57
CA ILE A 24 -1.90 -22.80 1.89
C ILE A 24 -1.66 -21.38 2.43
N ALA A 25 -1.07 -20.51 1.62
CA ALA A 25 -0.78 -19.13 2.01
C ALA A 25 -2.06 -18.37 2.40
N ARG A 26 -3.11 -18.44 1.56
CA ARG A 26 -4.40 -17.79 1.82
C ARG A 26 -5.01 -18.27 3.13
N ARG A 27 -5.10 -19.57 3.33
CA ARG A 27 -5.66 -20.17 4.55
C ARG A 27 -4.88 -19.74 5.79
N ARG A 28 -3.55 -19.79 5.75
CA ARG A 28 -2.70 -19.42 6.88
C ARG A 28 -2.74 -17.92 7.18
N PHE A 29 -2.69 -17.07 6.16
CA PHE A 29 -2.83 -15.62 6.37
C PHE A 29 -4.17 -15.26 7.02
N LEU A 30 -5.24 -15.91 6.64
CA LEU A 30 -6.57 -15.69 7.24
C LEU A 30 -6.66 -16.21 8.69
N ALA A 31 -6.02 -17.34 9.00
CA ALA A 31 -6.10 -17.97 10.31
C ALA A 31 -5.13 -17.36 11.33
N GLU A 32 -3.91 -17.01 10.91
CA GLU A 32 -2.80 -16.65 11.80
C GLU A 32 -2.41 -15.16 11.69
N GLY A 33 -2.91 -14.44 10.68
CA GLY A 33 -2.51 -13.07 10.37
C GLY A 33 -1.26 -12.98 9.49
N TYR A 34 -1.04 -11.80 8.92
CA TYR A 34 0.09 -11.57 8.01
C TYR A 34 1.45 -11.77 8.70
N HIS A 35 1.58 -11.33 9.95
CA HIS A 35 2.89 -11.30 10.65
C HIS A 35 3.37 -12.67 11.09
N ALA A 36 2.50 -13.48 11.67
CA ALA A 36 2.84 -14.80 12.23
C ALA A 36 3.29 -15.78 11.15
N VAL A 37 2.71 -15.71 9.96
CA VAL A 37 3.04 -16.58 8.84
C VAL A 37 4.42 -16.25 8.27
N THR A 38 5.24 -17.27 8.00
CA THR A 38 6.55 -17.13 7.36
C THR A 38 6.59 -17.89 6.04
N LEU A 39 7.46 -17.47 5.10
CA LEU A 39 7.66 -18.22 3.86
C LEU A 39 8.17 -19.64 4.12
N ARG A 40 9.00 -19.82 5.16
CA ARG A 40 9.50 -21.14 5.58
C ARG A 40 8.39 -22.06 6.05
N SER A 41 7.44 -21.54 6.85
CA SER A 41 6.32 -22.34 7.34
C SER A 41 5.37 -22.75 6.21
N ILE A 42 5.16 -21.87 5.21
CA ILE A 42 4.38 -22.23 4.01
C ILE A 42 5.13 -23.26 3.16
N ALA A 43 6.45 -23.11 2.97
CA ALA A 43 7.27 -24.05 2.22
C ALA A 43 7.22 -25.46 2.84
N ALA A 44 7.36 -25.54 4.17
CA ALA A 44 7.30 -26.79 4.91
C ALA A 44 5.94 -27.49 4.73
N GLU A 45 4.83 -26.75 4.84
CA GLU A 45 3.48 -27.29 4.67
C GLU A 45 3.18 -27.69 3.21
N ALA A 46 3.69 -26.93 2.24
CA ALA A 46 3.55 -27.23 0.82
C ALA A 46 4.47 -28.37 0.35
N GLY A 47 5.41 -28.82 1.19
CA GLY A 47 6.41 -29.83 0.81
C GLY A 47 7.36 -29.36 -0.29
N VAL A 48 7.71 -28.06 -0.31
CA VAL A 48 8.57 -27.46 -1.33
C VAL A 48 9.77 -26.75 -0.72
N ASP A 49 10.80 -26.49 -1.53
CA ASP A 49 11.91 -25.67 -1.14
C ASP A 49 11.49 -24.18 -1.04
N LEU A 50 12.05 -23.47 -0.05
CA LEU A 50 11.84 -22.01 0.11
C LEU A 50 12.24 -21.22 -1.15
N ALA A 51 13.27 -21.67 -1.86
CA ALA A 51 13.72 -21.06 -3.10
C ALA A 51 12.62 -21.06 -4.17
N LEU A 52 11.78 -22.10 -4.20
CA LEU A 52 10.66 -22.20 -5.14
C LEU A 52 9.58 -21.16 -4.85
N ILE A 53 9.28 -20.90 -3.57
CA ILE A 53 8.36 -19.80 -3.19
C ILE A 53 8.94 -18.46 -3.60
N SER A 54 10.22 -18.23 -3.35
CA SER A 54 10.92 -17.00 -3.75
C SER A 54 10.94 -16.82 -5.28
N TYR A 55 11.10 -17.92 -6.02
CA TYR A 55 11.04 -17.92 -7.49
C TYR A 55 9.65 -17.52 -8.01
N PHE A 56 8.57 -18.07 -7.45
CA PHE A 56 7.21 -17.80 -7.92
C PHE A 56 6.68 -16.43 -7.49
N PHE A 57 7.04 -15.97 -6.30
CA PHE A 57 6.37 -14.83 -5.65
C PHE A 57 7.32 -13.73 -5.21
N GLY A 58 8.61 -13.90 -5.33
CA GLY A 58 9.66 -12.94 -4.97
C GLY A 58 9.79 -12.71 -3.46
N SER A 59 8.68 -12.40 -2.80
CA SER A 59 8.67 -12.02 -1.37
C SER A 59 7.39 -12.47 -0.66
N LYS A 60 7.36 -12.35 0.68
CA LYS A 60 6.14 -12.57 1.47
C LYS A 60 5.00 -11.66 1.02
N LYS A 61 5.30 -10.41 0.63
CA LYS A 61 4.32 -9.48 0.07
C LYS A 61 3.78 -9.93 -1.28
N GLY A 62 4.66 -10.38 -2.16
CA GLY A 62 4.26 -10.93 -3.46
C GLY A 62 3.38 -12.16 -3.30
N LEU A 63 3.75 -13.09 -2.39
CA LEU A 63 2.92 -14.25 -2.07
C LEU A 63 1.57 -13.84 -1.46
N PHE A 64 1.55 -12.87 -0.54
CA PHE A 64 0.32 -12.36 0.05
C PHE A 64 -0.61 -11.73 -1.01
N GLY A 65 -0.08 -10.85 -1.85
CA GLY A 65 -0.84 -10.26 -2.95
C GLY A 65 -1.42 -11.31 -3.90
N ALA A 66 -0.60 -12.30 -4.29
CA ALA A 66 -1.05 -13.38 -5.15
C ALA A 66 -2.09 -14.30 -4.47
N ALA A 67 -1.95 -14.59 -3.17
CA ALA A 67 -2.90 -15.39 -2.40
C ALA A 67 -4.26 -14.70 -2.24
N LEU A 68 -4.28 -13.37 -2.20
CA LEU A 68 -5.50 -12.56 -2.20
C LEU A 68 -5.98 -12.17 -3.61
N ALA A 69 -5.35 -12.70 -4.65
CA ALA A 69 -5.62 -12.39 -6.05
C ALA A 69 -5.47 -10.89 -6.40
N LEU A 70 -4.59 -10.18 -5.70
CA LEU A 70 -4.28 -8.78 -6.00
C LEU A 70 -3.40 -8.70 -7.25
N ALA A 71 -3.89 -8.07 -8.30
CA ALA A 71 -3.10 -7.81 -9.52
C ALA A 71 -1.97 -6.79 -9.26
N VAL A 72 -2.16 -5.88 -8.31
CA VAL A 72 -1.17 -4.88 -7.87
C VAL A 72 -1.16 -4.81 -6.35
N ASN A 73 0.03 -4.79 -5.75
CA ASN A 73 0.18 -4.67 -4.30
C ASN A 73 0.29 -3.18 -3.90
N PRO A 74 -0.67 -2.61 -3.14
CA PRO A 74 -0.62 -1.22 -2.70
C PRO A 74 0.67 -0.83 -1.95
N ALA A 75 1.30 -1.78 -1.26
CA ALA A 75 2.57 -1.55 -0.56
C ALA A 75 3.76 -1.33 -1.52
N GLU A 76 3.70 -1.87 -2.74
CA GLU A 76 4.71 -1.61 -3.78
C GLU A 76 4.55 -0.21 -4.37
N VAL A 77 3.30 0.21 -4.60
CA VAL A 77 3.00 1.59 -5.04
C VAL A 77 3.54 2.61 -4.04
N LEU A 78 3.33 2.37 -2.72
CA LEU A 78 3.90 3.21 -1.68
C LEU A 78 5.43 3.18 -1.70
N ALA A 79 6.05 2.01 -1.84
CA ALA A 79 7.50 1.87 -1.87
C ALA A 79 8.13 2.67 -3.03
N GLU A 80 7.51 2.67 -4.21
CA GLU A 80 7.95 3.52 -5.32
C GLU A 80 7.73 5.01 -5.03
N ALA A 81 6.59 5.37 -4.45
CA ALA A 81 6.32 6.76 -4.09
C ALA A 81 7.30 7.32 -3.05
N LEU A 82 7.84 6.49 -2.16
CA LEU A 82 8.81 6.91 -1.15
C LEU A 82 10.22 7.19 -1.69
N LYS A 83 10.58 6.69 -2.88
CA LYS A 83 11.92 6.85 -3.47
C LYS A 83 12.21 8.26 -4.02
N GLY A 84 11.19 9.08 -4.28
CA GLY A 84 11.36 10.38 -4.92
C GLY A 84 11.43 11.55 -3.93
N ASP A 85 11.40 12.78 -4.48
CA ASP A 85 11.43 14.01 -3.70
C ASP A 85 10.28 14.07 -2.66
N PRO A 86 10.58 14.30 -1.36
CA PRO A 86 9.58 14.46 -0.31
C PRO A 86 8.51 15.51 -0.62
N ALA A 87 8.86 16.62 -1.29
CA ALA A 87 7.92 17.67 -1.63
C ALA A 87 6.80 17.22 -2.58
N THR A 88 7.06 16.24 -3.43
CA THR A 88 6.10 15.68 -4.40
C THR A 88 5.53 14.32 -3.97
N PHE A 89 5.88 13.83 -2.79
CA PHE A 89 5.40 12.55 -2.28
C PHE A 89 3.87 12.43 -2.26
N PRO A 90 3.08 13.42 -1.75
CA PRO A 90 1.62 13.33 -1.75
C PRO A 90 1.02 13.17 -3.14
N GLN A 91 1.56 13.87 -4.14
CA GLN A 91 1.11 13.78 -5.53
C GLN A 91 1.43 12.43 -6.14
N ARG A 92 2.63 11.86 -5.85
CA ARG A 92 3.01 10.53 -6.33
C ARG A 92 2.13 9.44 -5.73
N VAL A 93 1.83 9.52 -4.41
CA VAL A 93 0.90 8.57 -3.78
C VAL A 93 -0.48 8.67 -4.40
N LEU A 94 -1.03 9.88 -4.56
CA LEU A 94 -2.35 10.06 -5.18
C LEU A 94 -2.40 9.46 -6.58
N ARG A 95 -1.41 9.77 -7.44
CA ARG A 95 -1.36 9.21 -8.80
C ARG A 95 -1.21 7.70 -8.79
N GLY A 96 -0.39 7.15 -7.92
CA GLY A 96 -0.22 5.71 -7.77
C GLY A 96 -1.51 5.02 -7.30
N VAL A 97 -2.20 5.57 -6.32
CA VAL A 97 -3.51 5.08 -5.85
C VAL A 97 -4.53 5.12 -6.99
N LEU A 98 -4.68 6.27 -7.66
CA LEU A 98 -5.61 6.40 -8.78
C LEU A 98 -5.32 5.38 -9.88
N ALA A 99 -4.05 5.25 -10.31
CA ALA A 99 -3.66 4.31 -11.35
C ALA A 99 -4.01 2.86 -11.00
N VAL A 100 -3.81 2.44 -9.75
CA VAL A 100 -4.12 1.07 -9.31
C VAL A 100 -5.62 0.83 -9.17
N TRP A 101 -6.37 1.80 -8.64
CA TRP A 101 -7.81 1.66 -8.44
C TRP A 101 -8.62 1.84 -9.73
N GLU A 102 -8.06 2.51 -10.74
CA GLU A 102 -8.64 2.66 -12.08
C GLU A 102 -8.19 1.57 -13.07
N ASP A 103 -7.25 0.73 -12.67
CA ASP A 103 -6.85 -0.42 -13.48
C ASP A 103 -8.02 -1.39 -13.67
N PRO A 104 -8.30 -1.85 -14.89
CA PRO A 104 -9.48 -2.67 -15.20
C PRO A 104 -9.46 -4.06 -14.52
N VAL A 105 -8.31 -4.55 -14.09
CA VAL A 105 -8.16 -5.84 -13.41
C VAL A 105 -7.99 -5.67 -11.91
N ALA A 106 -7.10 -4.78 -11.49
CA ALA A 106 -6.80 -4.54 -10.07
C ALA A 106 -7.95 -3.83 -9.34
N GLY A 107 -8.54 -2.81 -9.94
CA GLY A 107 -9.58 -1.99 -9.30
C GLY A 107 -10.78 -2.80 -8.79
N PRO A 108 -11.46 -3.61 -9.62
CA PRO A 108 -12.57 -4.45 -9.17
C PRO A 108 -12.17 -5.43 -8.06
N THR A 109 -10.96 -6.00 -8.11
CA THR A 109 -10.43 -6.90 -7.09
C THR A 109 -10.24 -6.17 -5.75
N LEU A 110 -9.69 -4.94 -5.77
CA LEU A 110 -9.51 -4.11 -4.57
C LEU A 110 -10.86 -3.68 -3.95
N VAL A 111 -11.85 -3.33 -4.78
CA VAL A 111 -13.21 -3.02 -4.30
C VAL A 111 -13.84 -4.24 -3.64
N ALA A 112 -13.73 -5.42 -4.24
CA ALA A 112 -14.23 -6.68 -3.66
C ALA A 112 -13.51 -7.00 -2.34
N MET A 113 -12.19 -6.82 -2.27
CA MET A 113 -11.39 -7.00 -1.05
C MET A 113 -11.86 -6.05 0.06
N LEU A 114 -12.09 -4.78 -0.26
CA LEU A 114 -12.56 -3.80 0.72
C LEU A 114 -13.95 -4.15 1.27
N ARG A 115 -14.87 -4.59 0.40
CA ARG A 115 -16.19 -5.07 0.82
C ARG A 115 -16.09 -6.28 1.73
N ASN A 116 -15.26 -7.27 1.38
CA ASN A 116 -15.03 -8.45 2.20
C ASN A 116 -14.42 -8.10 3.57
N ALA A 117 -13.50 -7.12 3.63
CA ALA A 117 -12.90 -6.66 4.88
C ALA A 117 -13.92 -6.03 5.84
N ILE A 118 -15.00 -5.44 5.31
CA ILE A 118 -16.10 -4.90 6.12
C ILE A 118 -17.04 -6.01 6.61
N GLN A 119 -17.27 -7.03 5.78
CA GLN A 119 -18.26 -8.08 6.06
C GLN A 119 -17.70 -9.22 6.90
N GLU A 120 -16.41 -9.53 6.77
CA GLU A 120 -15.74 -10.67 7.41
C GLU A 120 -14.68 -10.19 8.42
N PRO A 121 -14.92 -10.32 9.74
CA PRO A 121 -14.03 -9.79 10.77
C PRO A 121 -12.59 -10.32 10.69
N ALA A 122 -12.40 -11.61 10.37
CA ALA A 122 -11.07 -12.20 10.25
C ALA A 122 -10.30 -11.61 9.06
N PHE A 123 -10.96 -11.40 7.94
CA PHE A 123 -10.37 -10.76 6.77
C PHE A 123 -10.10 -9.26 7.03
N GLY A 124 -11.02 -8.58 7.72
CA GLY A 124 -10.85 -7.19 8.15
C GLY A 124 -9.64 -7.00 9.06
N ALA A 125 -9.43 -7.91 10.03
CA ALA A 125 -8.26 -7.90 10.89
C ALA A 125 -6.95 -8.07 10.10
N LEU A 126 -6.94 -8.96 9.11
CA LEU A 126 -5.79 -9.17 8.23
C LEU A 126 -5.47 -7.90 7.38
N VAL A 127 -6.49 -7.30 6.77
CA VAL A 127 -6.32 -6.05 6.00
C VAL A 127 -5.82 -4.92 6.89
N LYS A 128 -6.39 -4.78 8.11
CA LYS A 128 -5.93 -3.80 9.11
C LYS A 128 -4.45 -3.98 9.42
N GLU A 129 -4.01 -5.20 9.74
CA GLU A 129 -2.60 -5.51 10.06
C GLU A 129 -1.67 -5.09 8.92
N VAL A 130 -2.02 -5.44 7.69
CA VAL A 130 -1.22 -5.09 6.50
C VAL A 130 -1.19 -3.58 6.28
N VAL A 131 -2.30 -2.89 6.39
CA VAL A 131 -2.34 -1.42 6.25
C VAL A 131 -1.51 -0.75 7.33
N GLU A 132 -1.62 -1.17 8.60
CA GLU A 132 -0.84 -0.60 9.70
C GLU A 132 0.67 -0.81 9.48
N ARG A 133 1.11 -2.03 9.15
CA ARG A 133 2.53 -2.38 9.05
C ARG A 133 3.17 -1.95 7.74
N GLU A 134 2.51 -2.20 6.63
CA GLU A 134 3.10 -1.99 5.31
C GLU A 134 2.86 -0.59 4.75
N ILE A 135 1.91 0.16 5.31
CA ILE A 135 1.59 1.52 4.87
C ILE A 135 1.90 2.54 5.97
N VAL A 136 1.17 2.49 7.10
CA VAL A 136 1.28 3.51 8.14
C VAL A 136 2.67 3.53 8.77
N ASP A 137 3.21 2.37 9.19
CA ASP A 137 4.51 2.30 9.86
C ASP A 137 5.66 2.67 8.89
N ARG A 138 5.54 2.36 7.59
CA ARG A 138 6.54 2.78 6.58
C ARG A 138 6.54 4.28 6.32
N VAL A 139 5.36 4.88 6.18
CA VAL A 139 5.26 6.34 6.05
C VAL A 139 5.78 7.01 7.32
N ALA A 140 5.45 6.47 8.51
CA ALA A 140 5.94 6.98 9.77
C ALA A 140 7.47 6.90 9.90
N ALA A 141 8.07 5.77 9.52
CA ALA A 141 9.52 5.59 9.50
C ALA A 141 10.22 6.58 8.56
N TRP A 142 9.61 6.82 7.39
CA TRP A 142 10.11 7.78 6.42
C TRP A 142 10.00 9.24 6.91
N LEU A 143 8.91 9.59 7.60
CA LEU A 143 8.70 10.93 8.16
C LEU A 143 9.64 11.24 9.31
N GLY A 144 9.90 10.27 10.18
CA GLY A 144 10.67 10.46 11.42
C GLY A 144 9.97 11.38 12.45
N GLY A 145 10.57 11.46 13.63
CA GLY A 145 10.08 12.31 14.72
C GLY A 145 8.93 11.72 15.56
N ALA A 146 8.68 12.33 16.73
CA ALA A 146 7.78 11.78 17.75
C ALA A 146 6.31 11.63 17.30
N ALA A 147 5.83 12.50 16.42
CA ALA A 147 4.45 12.48 15.92
C ALA A 147 4.28 11.75 14.56
N ALA A 148 5.33 11.12 14.03
CA ALA A 148 5.35 10.56 12.67
C ALA A 148 4.21 9.57 12.41
N ARG A 149 3.92 8.67 13.35
CA ARG A 149 2.84 7.68 13.18
C ARG A 149 1.46 8.33 13.16
N LYS A 150 1.24 9.39 13.95
CA LYS A 150 -0.03 10.15 13.92
C LYS A 150 -0.19 10.89 12.59
N ARG A 151 0.89 11.50 12.08
CA ARG A 151 0.89 12.18 10.76
C ARG A 151 0.65 11.20 9.62
N ALA A 152 1.31 10.04 9.65
CA ALA A 152 1.08 8.96 8.69
C ALA A 152 -0.36 8.46 8.71
N ALA A 153 -0.95 8.29 9.91
CA ALA A 153 -2.35 7.91 10.05
C ALA A 153 -3.30 8.99 9.49
N ALA A 154 -3.08 10.27 9.79
CA ALA A 154 -3.87 11.37 9.25
C ALA A 154 -3.80 11.47 7.71
N PHE A 155 -2.63 11.21 7.14
CA PHE A 155 -2.44 11.06 5.70
C PHE A 155 -3.25 9.87 5.16
N GLY A 156 -3.15 8.71 5.82
CA GLY A 156 -3.87 7.49 5.45
C GLY A 156 -5.39 7.66 5.46
N VAL A 157 -5.94 8.41 6.42
CA VAL A 157 -7.38 8.70 6.49
C VAL A 157 -7.87 9.46 5.24
N GLN A 158 -7.10 10.41 4.71
CA GLN A 158 -7.47 11.14 3.50
C GLN A 158 -7.46 10.25 2.26
N ILE A 159 -6.45 9.37 2.13
CA ILE A 159 -6.38 8.37 1.05
C ILE A 159 -7.54 7.37 1.18
N GLY A 160 -7.80 6.87 2.38
CA GLY A 160 -8.94 5.97 2.65
C GLY A 160 -10.27 6.63 2.34
N GLY A 161 -10.44 7.89 2.71
CA GLY A 161 -11.62 8.69 2.36
C GLY A 161 -11.82 8.80 0.84
N LEU A 162 -10.77 9.11 0.08
CA LEU A 162 -10.80 9.12 -1.38
C LEU A 162 -11.23 7.75 -1.94
N ILE A 163 -10.62 6.67 -1.47
CA ILE A 163 -10.92 5.32 -1.93
C ILE A 163 -12.40 4.98 -1.70
N VAL A 164 -12.89 5.21 -0.50
CA VAL A 164 -14.29 4.90 -0.14
C VAL A 164 -15.25 5.76 -0.95
N THR A 165 -15.04 7.06 -1.02
CA THR A 165 -15.99 7.97 -1.68
C THR A 165 -16.00 7.80 -3.19
N ARG A 166 -14.84 7.62 -3.83
CA ARG A 166 -14.72 7.50 -5.27
C ARG A 166 -15.08 6.11 -5.81
N TYR A 167 -14.55 5.05 -5.20
CA TYR A 167 -14.63 3.70 -5.77
C TYR A 167 -15.67 2.80 -5.11
N LEU A 168 -15.95 2.96 -3.81
CA LEU A 168 -16.93 2.14 -3.12
C LEU A 168 -18.34 2.74 -3.17
N LEU A 169 -18.48 4.03 -2.80
CA LEU A 169 -19.76 4.74 -2.74
C LEU A 169 -20.11 5.47 -4.05
N ARG A 170 -19.10 5.79 -4.87
CA ARG A 170 -19.24 6.53 -6.12
C ARG A 170 -19.96 7.85 -5.97
N LEU A 171 -19.56 8.63 -4.96
CA LEU A 171 -20.17 9.93 -4.70
C LEU A 171 -19.73 10.96 -5.74
N GLU A 172 -20.68 11.70 -6.27
CA GLU A 172 -20.38 12.84 -7.13
C GLU A 172 -20.11 14.12 -6.30
N PRO A 173 -19.23 15.01 -6.78
CA PRO A 173 -18.47 14.94 -8.04
C PRO A 173 -17.17 14.13 -7.98
N ILE A 174 -16.74 13.62 -6.80
CA ILE A 174 -15.45 12.97 -6.62
C ILE A 174 -15.27 11.73 -7.53
N ALA A 175 -16.37 11.04 -7.86
CA ALA A 175 -16.33 9.84 -8.72
C ALA A 175 -15.98 10.18 -10.18
N SER A 176 -16.40 11.34 -10.69
CA SER A 176 -16.15 11.78 -12.07
C SER A 176 -14.96 12.71 -12.26
N MET A 177 -14.34 13.20 -11.16
CA MET A 177 -13.14 14.06 -11.25
C MET A 177 -11.99 13.33 -11.96
N THR A 178 -11.26 14.05 -12.79
CA THR A 178 -10.02 13.56 -13.39
C THR A 178 -8.90 13.37 -12.35
N PRO A 179 -7.89 12.52 -12.62
CA PRO A 179 -6.74 12.38 -11.73
C PRO A 179 -6.05 13.72 -11.40
N ASP A 180 -5.96 14.63 -12.35
CA ASP A 180 -5.33 15.95 -12.12
C ASP A 180 -6.17 16.86 -11.23
N GLU A 181 -7.49 16.80 -11.33
CA GLU A 181 -8.40 17.48 -10.42
C GLU A 181 -8.28 16.93 -9.00
N ILE A 182 -8.27 15.62 -8.83
CA ILE A 182 -8.04 14.95 -7.53
C ILE A 182 -6.71 15.42 -6.92
N VAL A 183 -5.62 15.38 -7.67
CA VAL A 183 -4.30 15.82 -7.20
C VAL A 183 -4.30 17.30 -6.81
N ARG A 184 -4.97 18.15 -7.59
CA ARG A 184 -5.07 19.58 -7.32
C ARG A 184 -5.85 19.87 -6.04
N HIS A 185 -6.97 19.19 -5.83
CA HIS A 185 -7.86 19.45 -4.68
C HIS A 185 -7.39 18.77 -3.40
N LEU A 186 -6.91 17.52 -3.45
CA LEU A 186 -6.52 16.77 -2.25
C LEU A 186 -5.03 16.92 -1.89
N GLY A 187 -4.16 17.18 -2.87
CA GLY A 187 -2.72 17.28 -2.66
C GLY A 187 -2.30 18.25 -1.54
N PRO A 188 -2.86 19.48 -1.46
CA PRO A 188 -2.54 20.41 -0.37
C PRO A 188 -2.90 19.89 1.02
N GLY A 189 -4.05 19.24 1.17
CA GLY A 189 -4.49 18.63 2.43
C GLY A 189 -3.57 17.49 2.86
N LEU A 190 -3.22 16.59 1.94
CA LEU A 190 -2.28 15.50 2.17
C LEU A 190 -0.89 16.00 2.57
N ARG A 191 -0.39 17.07 1.92
CA ARG A 191 0.89 17.68 2.29
C ARG A 191 0.85 18.22 3.72
N ARG A 192 -0.24 18.90 4.10
CA ARG A 192 -0.43 19.44 5.45
C ARG A 192 -0.48 18.36 6.50
N ALA A 193 -1.11 17.20 6.21
CA ALA A 193 -1.17 16.07 7.13
C ALA A 193 0.22 15.50 7.46
N LEU A 194 1.19 15.63 6.55
CA LEU A 194 2.56 15.14 6.76
C LEU A 194 3.46 16.13 7.52
N GLN A 195 3.07 17.41 7.64
CA GLN A 195 3.84 18.43 8.35
C GLN A 195 3.72 18.28 9.86
N GLU A 196 4.72 18.73 10.61
CA GLU A 196 4.63 18.78 12.06
C GLU A 196 3.61 19.83 12.52
N PRO A 197 2.79 19.51 13.55
CA PRO A 197 1.91 20.48 14.14
C PRO A 197 2.76 21.64 14.73
N GLY A 198 2.67 22.81 14.14
CA GLY A 198 3.42 24.01 14.60
C GLY A 198 4.34 24.65 13.55
N GLN A 199 4.72 23.96 12.48
CA GLN A 199 5.37 24.60 11.33
C GLN A 199 4.32 25.35 10.49
N ARG A 200 3.81 26.47 11.04
CA ARG A 200 3.16 27.49 10.21
C ARG A 200 4.26 28.11 9.35
N GLN A 201 4.13 28.07 8.04
CA GLN A 201 4.85 29.01 7.20
C GLN A 201 4.49 30.39 7.72
N GLU A 202 5.44 31.09 8.33
CA GLU A 202 5.29 32.54 8.55
C GLU A 202 5.03 33.17 7.18
N PRO A 203 3.90 33.89 7.02
CA PRO A 203 3.67 34.64 5.80
C PRO A 203 4.80 35.67 5.69
N GLY A 204 5.57 35.59 4.61
CA GLY A 204 6.77 36.31 4.24
C GLY A 204 7.04 37.58 5.05
N GLN A 205 8.18 37.62 5.73
CA GLN A 205 8.76 38.88 6.20
C GLN A 205 8.78 39.85 5.02
N ARG A 206 7.93 40.88 5.09
CA ARG A 206 8.04 42.05 4.23
C ARG A 206 9.45 42.61 4.43
N PRO A 207 10.23 42.89 3.39
CA PRO A 207 11.51 43.52 3.54
C PRO A 207 11.27 44.87 4.26
N ALA A 208 12.00 45.05 5.37
CA ALA A 208 11.97 46.24 6.18
C ALA A 208 12.15 47.50 5.28
N GLY A 209 11.18 48.38 5.33
CA GLY A 209 11.18 49.62 4.57
C GLY A 209 12.47 50.39 4.83
N ARG A 210 13.10 50.81 3.76
CA ARG A 210 14.23 51.74 3.72
C ARG A 210 13.82 53.02 4.46
N PRO A 211 14.60 53.53 5.45
CA PRO A 211 14.26 54.78 6.12
C PRO A 211 14.29 55.93 5.10
N PRO A 212 13.43 56.93 5.26
CA PRO A 212 13.44 58.11 4.40
C PRO A 212 14.72 58.90 4.64
N GLY A 213 15.49 59.14 3.58
CA GLY A 213 16.68 59.97 3.59
C GLY A 213 16.35 61.35 4.09
N GLY A 214 16.99 61.80 5.17
CA GLY A 214 16.92 63.15 5.65
C GLY A 214 17.58 64.08 4.66
N ASP A 215 16.78 65.03 4.24
CA ASP A 215 17.21 66.25 3.55
C ASP A 215 17.94 67.15 4.56
N ARG A 216 19.14 67.50 4.24
CA ARG A 216 19.83 68.66 4.87
C ARG A 216 20.43 69.55 3.80
N SER A 217 19.84 70.68 3.67
CA SER A 217 20.41 72.03 3.34
C SER A 217 21.34 72.11 2.17
#